data_7ee8cc808fa540072d0eb79a2fc250ac
#
_entry.id   7ee8cc808fa540072d0eb79a2fc250ac
#
_cell.length_a   1.000
_cell.length_b   1.000
_cell.length_c   1.000
_cell.angle_alpha   90.00
_cell.angle_beta   90.00
_cell.angle_gamma   90.00
#
_symmetry.space_group_name_H-M   'P 1'
#
loop_
_entity.id
_entity.type
_entity.pdbx_description
1 polymer ?
#
loop_
_entity_poly.entity_id
_entity_poly.type
_entity_poly.pdbx_seq_one_letter_code
_entity_poly.pdbx_strand_id
1 'polypeptide(L)'
;MGKIIAVLFDLGNVLAFIDFNEFWRSLGFLHPEEIAPFADGYKSWTHQYEIGFVSTREYFAGLQSVFARRFYVEQLEQAFKNIIREPVDGMKDIVKSVSRTHRTALVSNTNEIHYKNSMEKFDVLPLLHKHYLSYQMHVMKPVHEFYDVIIKDQKIDPSEVLLIDDLITNVQGAQEAGMQAVQFENTKQLEKVLKNLGVILG
;
A
#
# COMPACT_ATOMS: atom_id res chain seq x y z
N MET A 1 -24.29 -5.23 -12.66
CA MET A 1 -23.07 -4.55 -12.19
C MET A 1 -22.89 -3.31 -13.05
N GLY A 2 -22.58 -2.16 -12.43
CA GLY A 2 -22.26 -0.93 -13.15
C GLY A 2 -20.97 -1.10 -13.98
N LYS A 3 -20.80 -0.27 -15.01
CA LYS A 3 -19.56 -0.25 -15.79
C LYS A 3 -18.44 0.32 -14.92
N ILE A 4 -17.30 -0.36 -14.83
CA ILE A 4 -16.13 0.16 -14.11
C ILE A 4 -15.61 1.43 -14.81
N ILE A 5 -15.40 2.49 -14.05
CA ILE A 5 -14.83 3.78 -14.50
C ILE A 5 -13.45 4.02 -13.87
N ALA A 6 -13.25 3.61 -12.63
CA ALA A 6 -11.99 3.77 -11.91
C ALA A 6 -11.48 2.43 -11.37
N VAL A 7 -10.17 2.21 -11.46
CA VAL A 7 -9.49 1.05 -10.89
C VAL A 7 -8.42 1.51 -9.92
N LEU A 8 -8.53 1.04 -8.69
CA LEU A 8 -7.65 1.37 -7.58
C LEU A 8 -6.73 0.19 -7.30
N PHE A 9 -5.44 0.43 -7.21
CA PHE A 9 -4.42 -0.60 -6.96
C PHE A 9 -3.77 -0.35 -5.60
N ASP A 10 -3.70 -1.38 -4.74
CA ASP A 10 -2.81 -1.33 -3.59
C ASP A 10 -1.34 -1.39 -4.03
N LEU A 11 -0.44 -1.00 -3.15
CA LEU A 11 1.01 -1.10 -3.36
C LEU A 11 1.52 -2.48 -2.94
N GLY A 12 1.31 -2.82 -1.66
CA GLY A 12 1.90 -4.00 -1.03
C GLY A 12 1.36 -5.30 -1.60
N ASN A 13 2.24 -6.19 -2.00
CA ASN A 13 1.93 -7.50 -2.62
C ASN A 13 0.99 -7.45 -3.84
N VAL A 14 0.65 -6.24 -4.32
CA VAL A 14 -0.09 -6.02 -5.58
C VAL A 14 0.82 -5.41 -6.64
N LEU A 15 1.46 -4.28 -6.35
CA LEU A 15 2.40 -3.63 -7.28
C LEU A 15 3.86 -3.91 -6.93
N ALA A 16 4.17 -4.11 -5.66
CA ALA A 16 5.50 -4.42 -5.15
C ALA A 16 5.41 -5.42 -4.00
N PHE A 17 6.32 -6.38 -3.96
CA PHE A 17 6.42 -7.29 -2.82
C PHE A 17 6.86 -6.55 -1.56
N ILE A 18 6.30 -6.95 -0.42
CA ILE A 18 6.61 -6.40 0.91
C ILE A 18 7.06 -7.54 1.82
N ASP A 19 8.16 -7.31 2.53
CA ASP A 19 8.62 -8.22 3.59
C ASP A 19 8.94 -7.44 4.86
N PHE A 20 7.99 -7.39 5.78
CA PHE A 20 8.17 -6.72 7.08
C PHE A 20 9.29 -7.31 7.94
N ASN A 21 9.62 -8.59 7.75
CA ASN A 21 10.72 -9.23 8.48
C ASN A 21 12.08 -8.71 8.02
N GLU A 22 12.17 -8.12 6.83
CA GLU A 22 13.43 -7.56 6.32
C GLU A 22 13.94 -6.40 7.18
N PHE A 23 13.06 -5.62 7.79
CA PHE A 23 13.46 -4.60 8.76
C PHE A 23 14.31 -5.20 9.88
N TRP A 24 13.80 -6.28 10.47
CA TRP A 24 14.46 -6.96 11.60
C TRP A 24 15.76 -7.64 11.17
N ARG A 25 15.72 -8.36 10.04
CA ARG A 25 16.93 -9.01 9.47
C ARG A 25 18.03 -8.01 9.15
N SER A 26 17.67 -6.85 8.58
CA SER A 26 18.62 -5.77 8.28
C SER A 26 19.29 -5.19 9.51
N LEU A 27 18.65 -5.29 10.68
CA LEU A 27 19.20 -4.85 11.97
C LEU A 27 19.89 -5.99 12.74
N GLY A 28 19.98 -7.19 12.17
CA GLY A 28 20.63 -8.35 12.76
C GLY A 28 19.79 -9.16 13.74
N PHE A 29 18.45 -8.93 13.77
CA PHE A 29 17.53 -9.77 14.53
C PHE A 29 17.12 -10.97 13.69
N LEU A 30 17.46 -12.17 14.13
CA LEU A 30 17.21 -13.39 13.36
C LEU A 30 16.12 -14.26 13.99
N HIS A 31 15.82 -14.06 15.26
CA HIS A 31 14.89 -14.89 16.02
C HIS A 31 13.77 -14.06 16.65
N PRO A 32 12.53 -14.59 16.71
CA PRO A 32 11.37 -13.87 17.27
C PRO A 32 11.57 -13.38 18.72
N GLU A 33 12.29 -14.12 19.53
CA GLU A 33 12.61 -13.76 20.91
C GLU A 33 13.49 -12.51 21.02
N GLU A 34 14.31 -12.24 20.02
CA GLU A 34 15.13 -11.02 19.96
C GLU A 34 14.29 -9.79 19.59
N ILE A 35 13.21 -10.00 18.82
CA ILE A 35 12.29 -8.96 18.33
C ILE A 35 11.26 -8.58 19.40
N ALA A 36 10.80 -9.58 20.17
CA ALA A 36 9.69 -9.41 21.11
C ALA A 36 9.79 -8.19 22.04
N PRO A 37 10.97 -7.83 22.62
CA PRO A 37 11.08 -6.65 23.48
C PRO A 37 10.81 -5.32 22.78
N PHE A 38 10.89 -5.26 21.47
CA PHE A 38 10.80 -4.04 20.67
C PHE A 38 9.51 -3.96 19.82
N ALA A 39 8.81 -5.08 19.64
CA ALA A 39 7.72 -5.25 18.69
C ALA A 39 6.58 -4.25 18.92
N ASP A 40 6.13 -4.08 20.15
CA ASP A 40 5.00 -3.18 20.48
C ASP A 40 5.38 -1.71 20.25
N GLY A 41 6.58 -1.32 20.67
CA GLY A 41 7.11 0.03 20.42
C GLY A 41 7.25 0.33 18.93
N TYR A 42 7.83 -0.60 18.17
CA TYR A 42 7.94 -0.51 16.72
C TYR A 42 6.56 -0.38 16.06
N LYS A 43 5.62 -1.26 16.39
CA LYS A 43 4.25 -1.25 15.84
C LYS A 43 3.53 0.07 16.14
N SER A 44 3.63 0.56 17.37
CA SER A 44 2.99 1.81 17.79
C SER A 44 3.51 3.01 17.00
N TRP A 45 4.84 3.15 16.86
CA TRP A 45 5.44 4.23 16.10
C TRP A 45 5.15 4.12 14.60
N THR A 46 5.21 2.92 14.04
CA THR A 46 4.92 2.67 12.62
C THR A 46 3.48 3.04 12.28
N HIS A 47 2.51 2.65 13.13
CA HIS A 47 1.12 3.03 12.93
C HIS A 47 0.93 4.56 12.93
N GLN A 48 1.51 5.28 13.90
CA GLN A 48 1.43 6.74 13.93
C GLN A 48 2.05 7.40 12.70
N TYR A 49 3.12 6.82 12.17
CA TYR A 49 3.79 7.31 10.97
C TYR A 49 2.96 7.02 9.70
N GLU A 50 2.32 5.86 9.61
CA GLU A 50 1.46 5.48 8.49
C GLU A 50 0.15 6.27 8.41
N ILE A 51 -0.33 6.81 9.52
CA ILE A 51 -1.47 7.76 9.52
C ILE A 51 -1.02 9.24 9.51
N GLY A 52 0.28 9.51 9.38
CA GLY A 52 0.83 10.86 9.31
C GLY A 52 0.74 11.67 10.60
N PHE A 53 0.61 11.03 11.75
CA PHE A 53 0.56 11.67 13.08
C PHE A 53 1.93 12.16 13.55
N VAL A 54 2.99 11.53 13.06
CA VAL A 54 4.38 11.89 13.34
C VAL A 54 5.14 12.08 12.04
N SER A 55 6.07 13.02 12.04
CA SER A 55 6.99 13.24 10.93
C SER A 55 8.03 12.13 10.83
N THR A 56 8.70 12.03 9.69
CA THR A 56 9.83 11.11 9.46
C THR A 56 10.89 11.25 10.55
N ARG A 57 11.23 12.47 10.95
CA ARG A 57 12.21 12.75 12.01
C ARG A 57 11.76 12.21 13.37
N GLU A 58 10.50 12.46 13.74
CA GLU A 58 9.93 11.99 15.01
C GLU A 58 9.83 10.47 15.05
N TYR A 59 9.44 9.86 13.92
CA TYR A 59 9.38 8.40 13.78
C TYR A 59 10.75 7.75 14.07
N PHE A 60 11.82 8.20 13.42
CA PHE A 60 13.14 7.60 13.66
C PHE A 60 13.72 7.94 15.03
N ALA A 61 13.44 9.12 15.59
CA ALA A 61 13.78 9.42 16.98
C ALA A 61 13.05 8.51 17.97
N GLY A 62 11.77 8.21 17.70
CA GLY A 62 10.97 7.24 18.46
C GLY A 62 11.55 5.83 18.36
N LEU A 63 11.90 5.35 17.17
CA LEU A 63 12.55 4.06 16.99
C LEU A 63 13.91 3.98 17.70
N GLN A 64 14.73 5.03 17.65
CA GLN A 64 15.97 5.06 18.43
C GLN A 64 15.70 4.87 19.93
N SER A 65 14.63 5.46 20.45
CA SER A 65 14.24 5.27 21.87
C SER A 65 13.76 3.85 22.12
N VAL A 66 12.96 3.26 21.23
CA VAL A 66 12.54 1.85 21.32
C VAL A 66 13.75 0.91 21.39
N PHE A 67 14.77 1.15 20.56
CA PHE A 67 16.00 0.33 20.52
C PHE A 67 17.07 0.78 21.52
N ALA A 68 16.74 1.59 22.52
CA ALA A 68 17.69 2.12 23.52
C ALA A 68 18.95 2.75 22.86
N ARG A 69 18.77 3.41 21.72
CA ARG A 69 19.83 4.03 20.89
C ARG A 69 20.91 3.08 20.37
N ARG A 70 20.58 1.80 20.25
CA ARG A 70 21.49 0.76 19.72
C ARG A 70 21.87 0.99 18.26
N PHE A 71 20.99 1.68 17.47
CA PHE A 71 21.17 1.92 16.05
C PHE A 71 21.21 3.41 15.73
N TYR A 72 22.00 3.79 14.73
CA TYR A 72 21.93 5.11 14.13
C TYR A 72 20.67 5.28 13.27
N VAL A 73 20.24 6.53 13.06
CA VAL A 73 19.03 6.82 12.24
C VAL A 73 19.16 6.26 10.84
N GLU A 74 20.34 6.37 10.22
CA GLU A 74 20.62 5.90 8.88
C GLU A 74 20.48 4.39 8.74
N GLN A 75 20.84 3.63 9.78
CA GLN A 75 20.66 2.18 9.83
C GLN A 75 19.19 1.80 9.90
N LEU A 76 18.42 2.50 10.76
CA LEU A 76 16.98 2.30 10.89
C LEU A 76 16.25 2.66 9.60
N GLU A 77 16.61 3.78 8.98
CA GLU A 77 16.04 4.22 7.71
C GLU A 77 16.31 3.23 6.58
N GLN A 78 17.55 2.75 6.46
CA GLN A 78 17.90 1.75 5.45
C GLN A 78 17.15 0.43 5.68
N ALA A 79 17.11 -0.05 6.92
CA ALA A 79 16.37 -1.26 7.28
C ALA A 79 14.87 -1.11 6.96
N PHE A 80 14.31 0.07 7.22
CA PHE A 80 12.91 0.37 6.92
C PHE A 80 12.62 0.40 5.41
N LYS A 81 13.51 1.00 4.61
CA LYS A 81 13.42 1.00 3.14
C LYS A 81 13.50 -0.41 2.55
N ASN A 82 14.22 -1.33 3.19
CA ASN A 82 14.40 -2.70 2.72
C ASN A 82 13.12 -3.55 2.81
N ILE A 83 12.10 -3.09 3.55
CA ILE A 83 10.76 -3.73 3.58
C ILE A 83 10.15 -3.77 2.18
N ILE A 84 10.37 -2.73 1.37
CA ILE A 84 9.87 -2.66 -0.01
C ILE A 84 10.84 -3.41 -0.93
N ARG A 85 10.36 -4.50 -1.49
CA ARG A 85 11.14 -5.43 -2.31
C ARG A 85 11.04 -5.12 -3.79
N GLU A 86 11.05 -6.13 -4.63
CA GLU A 86 10.93 -6.05 -6.08
C GLU A 86 9.48 -5.81 -6.54
N PRO A 87 9.28 -5.31 -7.78
CA PRO A 87 7.94 -5.16 -8.34
C PRO A 87 7.30 -6.54 -8.59
N VAL A 88 5.97 -6.59 -8.53
CA VAL A 88 5.22 -7.80 -8.92
C VAL A 88 5.20 -7.91 -10.44
N ASP A 89 5.68 -9.05 -10.95
CA ASP A 89 5.81 -9.31 -12.37
C ASP A 89 4.46 -9.20 -13.10
N GLY A 90 4.48 -8.53 -14.27
CA GLY A 90 3.32 -8.33 -15.13
C GLY A 90 2.38 -7.20 -14.70
N MET A 91 2.47 -6.68 -13.48
CA MET A 91 1.56 -5.62 -13.01
C MET A 91 1.75 -4.30 -13.76
N LYS A 92 2.97 -3.98 -14.18
CA LYS A 92 3.21 -2.78 -15.00
C LYS A 92 2.41 -2.78 -16.30
N ASP A 93 2.35 -3.92 -16.98
CA ASP A 93 1.61 -4.04 -18.25
C ASP A 93 0.10 -3.97 -18.02
N ILE A 94 -0.40 -4.58 -16.96
CA ILE A 94 -1.80 -4.48 -16.54
C ILE A 94 -2.15 -3.01 -16.26
N VAL A 95 -1.40 -2.33 -15.39
CA VAL A 95 -1.64 -0.92 -15.07
C VAL A 95 -1.60 -0.04 -16.32
N LYS A 96 -0.60 -0.24 -17.19
CA LYS A 96 -0.46 0.47 -18.46
C LYS A 96 -1.65 0.24 -19.40
N SER A 97 -2.18 -0.97 -19.43
CA SER A 97 -3.37 -1.29 -20.24
C SER A 97 -4.62 -0.61 -19.68
N VAL A 98 -4.85 -0.73 -18.37
CA VAL A 98 -6.01 -0.17 -17.67
C VAL A 98 -6.00 1.36 -17.72
N SER A 99 -4.84 2.00 -17.50
CA SER A 99 -4.72 3.47 -17.46
C SER A 99 -5.05 4.18 -18.78
N ARG A 100 -5.08 3.45 -19.89
CA ARG A 100 -5.47 4.00 -21.21
C ARG A 100 -6.97 4.27 -21.34
N THR A 101 -7.78 3.54 -20.58
CA THR A 101 -9.25 3.54 -20.77
C THR A 101 -10.02 3.82 -19.49
N HIS A 102 -9.39 3.69 -18.33
CA HIS A 102 -9.97 3.88 -17.00
C HIS A 102 -9.18 4.89 -16.20
N ARG A 103 -9.83 5.56 -15.26
CA ARG A 103 -9.10 6.28 -14.20
C ARG A 103 -8.37 5.28 -13.34
N THR A 104 -7.13 5.55 -12.99
CA THR A 104 -6.34 4.65 -12.14
C THR A 104 -5.78 5.42 -10.96
N ALA A 105 -5.72 4.76 -9.79
CA ALA A 105 -5.06 5.35 -8.64
C ALA A 105 -4.34 4.30 -7.80
N LEU A 106 -3.26 4.74 -7.16
CA LEU A 106 -2.66 4.05 -6.03
C LEU A 106 -3.49 4.31 -4.77
N VAL A 107 -3.77 3.27 -3.98
CA VAL A 107 -4.44 3.37 -2.68
C VAL A 107 -3.68 2.55 -1.65
N SER A 108 -2.90 3.19 -0.80
CA SER A 108 -1.93 2.48 0.04
C SER A 108 -1.93 2.92 1.49
N ASN A 109 -1.94 1.95 2.41
CA ASN A 109 -1.50 2.14 3.79
C ASN A 109 0.02 2.22 3.77
N THR A 110 0.58 3.41 3.89
CA THR A 110 2.01 3.66 3.68
C THR A 110 2.46 4.94 4.41
N ASN A 111 3.71 5.25 4.28
CA ASN A 111 4.37 6.41 4.88
C ASN A 111 5.28 7.12 3.87
N GLU A 112 5.79 8.26 4.26
CA GLU A 112 6.61 9.12 3.39
C GLU A 112 7.84 8.41 2.82
N ILE A 113 8.57 7.65 3.67
CA ILE A 113 9.80 6.95 3.27
C ILE A 113 9.50 5.82 2.28
N HIS A 114 8.51 4.97 2.60
CA HIS A 114 8.14 3.88 1.71
C HIS A 114 7.60 4.39 0.38
N TYR A 115 6.77 5.44 0.40
CA TYR A 115 6.24 6.02 -0.82
C TYR A 115 7.35 6.63 -1.70
N LYS A 116 8.26 7.43 -1.14
CA LYS A 116 9.40 8.01 -1.88
C LYS A 116 10.30 6.92 -2.46
N ASN A 117 10.67 5.93 -1.65
CA ASN A 117 11.48 4.79 -2.07
C ASN A 117 10.81 3.99 -3.21
N SER A 118 9.49 3.80 -3.14
CA SER A 118 8.72 3.12 -4.19
C SER A 118 8.66 3.94 -5.47
N MET A 119 8.47 5.25 -5.39
CA MET A 119 8.48 6.16 -6.56
C MET A 119 9.82 6.18 -7.29
N GLU A 120 10.93 6.01 -6.57
CA GLU A 120 12.27 5.92 -7.15
C GLU A 120 12.55 4.55 -7.79
N LYS A 121 11.98 3.48 -7.22
CA LYS A 121 12.25 2.10 -7.66
C LYS A 121 11.30 1.59 -8.73
N PHE A 122 10.04 2.02 -8.74
CA PHE A 122 8.99 1.40 -9.55
C PHE A 122 8.41 2.34 -10.58
N ASP A 123 8.70 2.08 -11.81
CA ASP A 123 8.21 2.83 -12.98
C ASP A 123 6.72 2.59 -13.30
N VAL A 124 6.05 1.71 -12.56
CA VAL A 124 4.59 1.51 -12.63
C VAL A 124 3.82 2.63 -11.92
N LEU A 125 4.36 3.19 -10.83
CA LEU A 125 3.65 4.18 -10.03
C LEU A 125 3.37 5.48 -10.78
N PRO A 126 4.30 6.04 -11.59
CA PRO A 126 4.02 7.21 -12.44
C PRO A 126 2.95 6.99 -13.52
N LEU A 127 2.55 5.75 -13.80
CA LEU A 127 1.47 5.44 -14.74
C LEU A 127 0.08 5.63 -14.12
N LEU A 128 -0.02 5.72 -12.80
CA LEU A 128 -1.28 5.92 -12.09
C LEU A 128 -1.62 7.41 -12.04
N HIS A 129 -2.89 7.74 -12.31
CA HIS A 129 -3.34 9.12 -12.44
C HIS A 129 -3.42 9.86 -11.10
N LYS A 130 -3.60 9.13 -9.99
CA LYS A 130 -3.72 9.70 -8.65
C LYS A 130 -3.18 8.75 -7.58
N HIS A 131 -2.78 9.31 -6.43
CA HIS A 131 -2.30 8.54 -5.29
C HIS A 131 -3.05 8.96 -4.03
N TYR A 132 -3.63 7.98 -3.33
CA TYR A 132 -4.30 8.11 -2.04
C TYR A 132 -3.46 7.38 -1.00
N LEU A 133 -2.81 8.12 -0.15
CA LEU A 133 -1.79 7.62 0.77
C LEU A 133 -2.23 7.88 2.21
N SER A 134 -2.26 6.85 3.04
CA SER A 134 -2.78 6.94 4.40
C SER A 134 -2.15 8.07 5.22
N TYR A 135 -0.83 8.25 5.12
CA TYR A 135 -0.12 9.29 5.86
C TYR A 135 -0.48 10.73 5.44
N GLN A 136 -1.02 10.93 4.23
CA GLN A 136 -1.52 12.22 3.75
C GLN A 136 -3.00 12.41 4.05
N MET A 137 -3.75 11.31 4.10
CA MET A 137 -5.19 11.32 4.34
C MET A 137 -5.54 11.25 5.83
N HIS A 138 -4.59 10.92 6.69
CA HIS A 138 -4.73 10.70 8.13
C HIS A 138 -5.75 9.61 8.51
N VAL A 139 -6.02 8.72 7.58
CA VAL A 139 -6.90 7.55 7.73
C VAL A 139 -6.37 6.42 6.86
N MET A 140 -6.62 5.18 7.23
CA MET A 140 -6.09 4.00 6.53
C MET A 140 -7.15 2.94 6.28
N LYS A 141 -6.95 2.10 5.28
CA LYS A 141 -7.75 0.89 5.05
C LYS A 141 -7.65 -0.03 6.29
N PRO A 142 -8.71 -0.76 6.68
CA PRO A 142 -10.02 -0.87 6.04
C PRO A 142 -11.08 0.10 6.59
N VAL A 143 -10.69 1.19 7.24
CA VAL A 143 -11.66 2.14 7.82
C VAL A 143 -12.52 2.74 6.69
N HIS A 144 -13.86 2.75 6.87
CA HIS A 144 -14.83 3.20 5.87
C HIS A 144 -14.52 4.62 5.34
N GLU A 145 -14.13 5.52 6.22
CA GLU A 145 -13.78 6.91 5.91
C GLU A 145 -12.66 7.03 4.85
N PHE A 146 -11.72 6.07 4.81
CA PHE A 146 -10.69 6.04 3.77
C PHE A 146 -11.30 5.92 2.37
N TYR A 147 -12.28 5.06 2.20
CA TYR A 147 -12.97 4.84 0.92
C TYR A 147 -13.91 6.00 0.58
N ASP A 148 -14.58 6.59 1.56
CA ASP A 148 -15.46 7.75 1.37
C ASP A 148 -14.72 8.95 0.79
N VAL A 149 -13.51 9.22 1.29
CA VAL A 149 -12.66 10.30 0.74
C VAL A 149 -12.37 10.06 -0.73
N ILE A 150 -12.07 8.83 -1.13
CA ILE A 150 -11.78 8.48 -2.52
C ILE A 150 -13.02 8.63 -3.41
N ILE A 151 -14.15 8.08 -2.98
CA ILE A 151 -15.43 8.15 -3.70
C ILE A 151 -15.81 9.61 -3.95
N LYS A 152 -15.76 10.44 -2.90
CA LYS A 152 -16.08 11.86 -2.96
C LYS A 152 -15.17 12.63 -3.91
N ASP A 153 -13.88 12.31 -3.88
CA ASP A 153 -12.89 12.98 -4.74
C ASP A 153 -13.00 12.54 -6.20
N GLN A 154 -13.26 11.25 -6.46
CA GLN A 154 -13.47 10.73 -7.81
C GLN A 154 -14.78 11.20 -8.45
N LYS A 155 -15.78 11.58 -7.66
CA LYS A 155 -17.11 12.05 -8.10
C LYS A 155 -17.80 11.06 -9.06
N ILE A 156 -17.75 9.79 -8.72
CA ILE A 156 -18.39 8.68 -9.44
C ILE A 156 -19.17 7.82 -8.46
N ASP A 157 -20.08 7.00 -8.98
CA ASP A 157 -20.81 6.04 -8.13
C ASP A 157 -19.84 4.99 -7.56
N PRO A 158 -19.92 4.67 -6.27
CA PRO A 158 -19.05 3.65 -5.67
C PRO A 158 -19.04 2.33 -6.46
N SER A 159 -20.18 1.90 -6.99
CA SER A 159 -20.30 0.66 -7.78
C SER A 159 -19.51 0.68 -9.12
N GLU A 160 -19.04 1.86 -9.56
CA GLU A 160 -18.19 2.05 -10.74
C GLU A 160 -16.69 2.06 -10.41
N VAL A 161 -16.33 1.87 -9.12
CA VAL A 161 -14.95 1.77 -8.63
C VAL A 161 -14.60 0.31 -8.39
N LEU A 162 -13.46 -0.13 -8.88
CA LEU A 162 -12.87 -1.45 -8.58
C LEU A 162 -11.61 -1.28 -7.75
N LEU A 163 -11.59 -1.84 -6.53
CA LEU A 163 -10.38 -1.99 -5.72
C LEU A 163 -9.70 -3.33 -6.00
N ILE A 164 -8.37 -3.33 -6.09
CA ILE A 164 -7.51 -4.50 -6.16
C ILE A 164 -6.55 -4.44 -4.97
N ASP A 165 -6.67 -5.38 -4.04
CA ASP A 165 -5.93 -5.40 -2.77
C ASP A 165 -5.65 -6.85 -2.34
N ASP A 166 -4.51 -7.15 -1.74
CA ASP A 166 -4.15 -8.51 -1.30
C ASP A 166 -4.83 -8.90 0.01
N LEU A 167 -5.19 -7.91 0.85
CA LEU A 167 -5.80 -8.14 2.15
C LEU A 167 -7.33 -8.23 2.05
N ILE A 168 -7.88 -9.38 2.45
CA ILE A 168 -9.32 -9.59 2.44
C ILE A 168 -10.08 -8.56 3.29
N THR A 169 -9.49 -8.06 4.37
CA THR A 169 -10.10 -7.02 5.21
C THR A 169 -10.28 -5.71 4.46
N ASN A 170 -9.33 -5.32 3.61
CA ASN A 170 -9.42 -4.13 2.77
C ASN A 170 -10.47 -4.31 1.67
N VAL A 171 -10.51 -5.50 1.06
CA VAL A 171 -11.53 -5.87 0.07
C VAL A 171 -12.93 -5.75 0.66
N GLN A 172 -13.15 -6.30 1.87
CA GLN A 172 -14.43 -6.23 2.57
C GLN A 172 -14.81 -4.79 2.91
N GLY A 173 -13.87 -3.98 3.45
CA GLY A 173 -14.11 -2.57 3.75
C GLY A 173 -14.51 -1.75 2.50
N ALA A 174 -13.89 -2.02 1.35
CA ALA A 174 -14.28 -1.38 0.09
C ALA A 174 -15.68 -1.80 -0.37
N GLN A 175 -16.03 -3.08 -0.22
CA GLN A 175 -17.37 -3.59 -0.55
C GLN A 175 -18.44 -2.98 0.37
N GLU A 176 -18.17 -2.83 1.65
CA GLU A 176 -19.05 -2.15 2.61
C GLU A 176 -19.25 -0.68 2.25
N ALA A 177 -18.25 -0.03 1.66
CA ALA A 177 -18.35 1.31 1.11
C ALA A 177 -19.06 1.38 -0.27
N GLY A 178 -19.57 0.25 -0.77
CA GLY A 178 -20.32 0.15 -2.04
C GLY A 178 -19.45 -0.02 -3.30
N MET A 179 -18.12 -0.13 -3.16
CA MET A 179 -17.22 -0.39 -4.28
C MET A 179 -17.28 -1.86 -4.72
N GLN A 180 -16.90 -2.13 -5.97
CA GLN A 180 -16.46 -3.46 -6.35
C GLN A 180 -15.03 -3.66 -5.84
N ALA A 181 -14.71 -4.86 -5.38
CA ALA A 181 -13.35 -5.16 -4.91
C ALA A 181 -12.98 -6.61 -5.18
N VAL A 182 -11.70 -6.83 -5.47
CA VAL A 182 -11.11 -8.12 -5.80
C VAL A 182 -9.89 -8.34 -4.94
N GLN A 183 -9.84 -9.50 -4.28
CA GLN A 183 -8.63 -9.92 -3.61
C GLN A 183 -7.61 -10.33 -4.67
N PHE A 184 -6.44 -9.72 -4.63
CA PHE A 184 -5.33 -10.06 -5.49
C PHE A 184 -4.63 -11.33 -5.00
N GLU A 185 -4.46 -12.29 -5.88
CA GLU A 185 -3.70 -13.51 -5.63
C GLU A 185 -2.44 -13.56 -6.50
N ASN A 186 -2.59 -13.21 -7.78
CA ASN A 186 -1.52 -13.14 -8.76
C ASN A 186 -2.02 -12.45 -10.05
N THR A 187 -1.09 -12.10 -10.94
CA THR A 187 -1.39 -11.41 -12.20
C THR A 187 -2.32 -12.19 -13.12
N LYS A 188 -2.20 -13.51 -13.21
CA LYS A 188 -3.06 -14.35 -14.08
C LYS A 188 -4.51 -14.35 -13.58
N GLN A 189 -4.72 -14.47 -12.27
CA GLN A 189 -6.05 -14.36 -11.66
C GLN A 189 -6.64 -12.99 -11.95
N LEU A 190 -5.87 -11.92 -11.72
CA LEU A 190 -6.32 -10.55 -11.94
C LEU A 190 -6.68 -10.27 -13.41
N GLU A 191 -5.86 -10.68 -14.36
CA GLU A 191 -6.18 -10.54 -15.80
C GLU A 191 -7.51 -11.18 -16.17
N LYS A 192 -7.78 -12.38 -15.68
CA LYS A 192 -9.05 -13.08 -15.91
C LYS A 192 -10.23 -12.28 -15.34
N VAL A 193 -10.09 -11.74 -14.15
CA VAL A 193 -11.12 -10.92 -13.52
C VAL A 193 -11.37 -9.63 -14.31
N LEU A 194 -10.31 -8.90 -14.67
CA LEU A 194 -10.41 -7.66 -15.43
C LEU A 194 -11.04 -7.87 -16.82
N LYS A 195 -10.75 -8.99 -17.49
CA LYS A 195 -11.42 -9.39 -18.74
C LYS A 195 -12.91 -9.64 -18.53
N ASN A 196 -13.28 -10.38 -17.50
CA ASN A 196 -14.68 -10.68 -17.19
C ASN A 196 -15.50 -9.41 -16.82
N LEU A 197 -14.85 -8.42 -16.24
CA LEU A 197 -15.44 -7.12 -15.93
C LEU A 197 -15.42 -6.13 -17.12
N GLY A 198 -14.83 -6.50 -18.26
CA GLY A 198 -14.69 -5.64 -19.42
C GLY A 198 -13.74 -4.45 -19.21
N VAL A 199 -12.84 -4.53 -18.22
CA VAL A 199 -11.84 -3.50 -17.92
C VAL A 199 -10.67 -3.55 -18.90
N ILE A 200 -10.25 -4.75 -19.30
CA ILE A 200 -9.26 -4.97 -20.36
C ILE A 200 -9.86 -5.81 -21.49
N LEU A 201 -9.48 -5.50 -22.72
CA LEU A 201 -9.85 -6.29 -23.89
C LEU A 201 -8.93 -7.52 -23.99
N GLY A 202 -9.49 -8.65 -24.36
CA GLY A 202 -8.76 -9.90 -24.57
C GLY A 202 -7.83 -9.89 -25.78
#